data_36e85e7d1499d064f96f5f0f9d0a27df
#
_entry.id   36e85e7d1499d064f96f5f0f9d0a27df
#
_cell.length_a   1.000
_cell.length_b   1.000
_cell.length_c   1.000
_cell.angle_alpha   90.00
_cell.angle_beta   90.00
_cell.angle_gamma   90.00
#
_symmetry.space_group_name_H-M   'P 1'
#
loop_
_entity.id
_entity.type
_entity.pdbx_description
1 polymer ?
#
loop_
_entity_poly.entity_id
_entity_poly.type
_entity_poly.pdbx_seq_one_letter_code
_entity_poly.pdbx_strand_id
1 'polypeptide(L)'
;MKIFIVRHASAVERFSWNGDDTDRPLDENGSNQSLMIAKYFSDTEISSIFCSPAVRCQQTIWPTAHQSQIQIEMSNSLSEGSTSQTIDLVEKLAQTVISDASPIFCSHGDVISELIRSLTLRGMSSPNRKGFAKGSVWELVFLNGVIESGFYHDSHLH
;
A
#
# COMPACT_ATOMS: atom_id res chain seq x y z
N MET A 1 11.08 -12.84 1.68
CA MET A 1 10.61 -11.53 2.20
C MET A 1 9.25 -11.22 1.59
N LYS A 2 8.35 -10.60 2.37
CA LYS A 2 7.08 -10.07 1.88
C LYS A 2 7.16 -8.56 1.72
N ILE A 3 6.45 -8.01 0.74
CA ILE A 3 6.27 -6.58 0.51
C ILE A 3 4.77 -6.32 0.47
N PHE A 4 4.29 -5.32 1.20
CA PHE A 4 2.87 -5.01 1.23
C PHE A 4 2.57 -3.70 0.52
N ILE A 5 1.58 -3.72 -0.37
CA ILE A 5 1.09 -2.54 -1.07
C ILE A 5 -0.35 -2.29 -0.59
N VAL A 6 -0.59 -1.17 0.06
CA VAL A 6 -1.87 -0.78 0.64
C VAL A 6 -2.50 0.31 -0.21
N ARG A 7 -3.74 0.11 -0.67
CA ARG A 7 -4.51 1.20 -1.24
C ARG A 7 -5.12 2.03 -0.11
N HIS A 8 -5.06 3.38 -0.23
CA HIS A 8 -5.75 4.24 0.73
C HIS A 8 -7.21 3.81 0.92
N ALA A 9 -7.70 3.96 2.14
CA ALA A 9 -9.06 3.64 2.54
C ALA A 9 -10.10 4.62 1.95
N SER A 10 -11.38 4.39 2.22
CA SER A 10 -12.46 5.25 1.75
C SER A 10 -12.24 6.70 2.21
N ALA A 11 -12.41 7.64 1.30
CA ALA A 11 -12.19 9.07 1.56
C ALA A 11 -13.45 9.87 1.22
N VAL A 12 -13.56 11.05 1.79
CA VAL A 12 -14.61 12.01 1.46
C VAL A 12 -14.71 12.13 -0.06
N GLU A 13 -15.93 12.18 -0.61
CA GLU A 13 -16.16 12.24 -2.05
C GLU A 13 -15.50 13.50 -2.66
N ARG A 14 -14.82 13.32 -3.79
CA ARG A 14 -14.05 14.38 -4.44
C ARG A 14 -14.85 15.63 -4.75
N PHE A 15 -16.09 15.45 -5.24
CA PHE A 15 -16.98 16.57 -5.58
C PHE A 15 -17.58 17.28 -4.35
N SER A 16 -17.55 16.66 -3.17
CA SER A 16 -18.01 17.26 -1.90
C SER A 16 -16.88 17.97 -1.14
N TRP A 17 -15.64 17.82 -1.59
CA TRP A 17 -14.45 18.40 -0.97
C TRP A 17 -14.09 19.74 -1.61
N ASN A 18 -13.99 20.81 -0.82
CA ASN A 18 -13.71 22.17 -1.30
C ASN A 18 -12.22 22.58 -1.21
N GLY A 19 -11.35 21.71 -0.70
CA GLY A 19 -9.92 21.95 -0.60
C GLY A 19 -9.13 21.31 -1.73
N ASP A 20 -7.80 21.36 -1.61
CA ASP A 20 -6.90 20.62 -2.48
C ASP A 20 -7.17 19.11 -2.34
N ASP A 21 -7.16 18.37 -3.45
CA ASP A 21 -7.41 16.92 -3.44
C ASP A 21 -6.38 16.16 -2.58
N THR A 22 -5.16 16.68 -2.47
CA THR A 22 -4.11 16.12 -1.61
C THR A 22 -4.50 16.17 -0.13
N ASP A 23 -5.28 17.16 0.29
CA ASP A 23 -5.73 17.35 1.67
C ASP A 23 -7.04 16.62 1.99
N ARG A 24 -7.66 15.99 1.02
CA ARG A 24 -8.93 15.28 1.17
C ARG A 24 -8.78 14.08 2.11
N PRO A 25 -9.51 14.08 3.26
CA PRO A 25 -9.35 13.09 4.33
C PRO A 25 -10.15 11.81 4.07
N LEU A 26 -9.92 10.81 4.91
CA LEU A 26 -10.79 9.65 5.02
C LEU A 26 -12.20 10.07 5.47
N ASP A 27 -13.20 9.31 5.03
CA ASP A 27 -14.54 9.31 5.60
C ASP A 27 -14.62 8.35 6.82
N GLU A 28 -15.80 8.21 7.41
CA GLU A 28 -16.02 7.33 8.55
C GLU A 28 -15.73 5.87 8.20
N ASN A 29 -16.15 5.41 7.02
CA ASN A 29 -15.86 4.05 6.56
C ASN A 29 -14.35 3.84 6.38
N GLY A 30 -13.64 4.82 5.81
CA GLY A 30 -12.18 4.77 5.66
C GLY A 30 -11.44 4.74 7.00
N SER A 31 -11.94 5.46 8.00
CA SER A 31 -11.40 5.40 9.36
C SER A 31 -11.53 4.00 9.96
N ASN A 32 -12.65 3.33 9.77
CA ASN A 32 -12.83 1.94 10.19
C ASN A 32 -11.94 0.98 9.41
N GLN A 33 -11.81 1.16 8.10
CA GLN A 33 -10.90 0.37 7.26
C GLN A 33 -9.44 0.52 7.72
N SER A 34 -8.99 1.71 8.11
CA SER A 34 -7.63 1.94 8.60
C SER A 34 -7.32 1.14 9.88
N LEU A 35 -8.28 1.00 10.78
CA LEU A 35 -8.16 0.16 11.97
C LEU A 35 -8.12 -1.34 11.63
N MET A 36 -8.89 -1.78 10.64
CA MET A 36 -8.84 -3.16 10.14
C MET A 36 -7.48 -3.49 9.51
N ILE A 37 -6.91 -2.54 8.76
CA ILE A 37 -5.56 -2.68 8.21
C ILE A 37 -4.53 -2.81 9.33
N ALA A 38 -4.60 -2.01 10.38
CA ALA A 38 -3.71 -2.12 11.53
C ALA A 38 -3.84 -3.50 12.22
N LYS A 39 -5.06 -4.00 12.37
CA LYS A 39 -5.32 -5.34 12.90
C LYS A 39 -4.72 -6.43 11.99
N TYR A 40 -4.85 -6.30 10.67
CA TYR A 40 -4.25 -7.23 9.71
C TYR A 40 -2.73 -7.35 9.88
N PHE A 41 -2.06 -6.25 10.19
CA PHE A 41 -0.61 -6.19 10.40
C PHE A 41 -0.16 -6.46 11.83
N SER A 42 -1.06 -6.81 12.78
CA SER A 42 -0.71 -6.95 14.20
C SER A 42 0.42 -7.95 14.49
N ASP A 43 0.50 -9.02 13.70
CA ASP A 43 1.48 -10.09 13.87
C ASP A 43 2.58 -10.04 12.78
N THR A 44 2.67 -8.92 12.03
CA THR A 44 3.66 -8.74 10.97
C THR A 44 4.82 -7.90 11.48
N GLU A 45 6.04 -8.40 11.35
CA GLU A 45 7.23 -7.61 11.59
C GLU A 45 7.44 -6.63 10.42
N ILE A 46 7.32 -5.33 10.71
CA ILE A 46 7.39 -4.25 9.73
C ILE A 46 8.78 -3.61 9.78
N SER A 47 9.46 -3.51 8.64
CA SER A 47 10.77 -2.86 8.53
C SER A 47 10.68 -1.36 8.29
N SER A 48 9.71 -0.92 7.49
CA SER A 48 9.55 0.46 7.05
C SER A 48 8.14 0.70 6.50
N ILE A 49 7.69 1.94 6.54
CA ILE A 49 6.41 2.37 5.97
C ILE A 49 6.63 3.58 5.08
N PHE A 50 6.39 3.42 3.78
CA PHE A 50 6.43 4.49 2.78
C PHE A 50 5.01 4.87 2.38
N CYS A 51 4.74 6.16 2.25
CA CYS A 51 3.40 6.67 2.04
C CYS A 51 3.36 7.82 1.04
N SER A 52 2.35 7.84 0.19
CA SER A 52 1.99 9.03 -0.59
C SER A 52 1.75 10.22 0.35
N PRO A 53 2.12 11.45 -0.03
CA PRO A 53 1.85 12.66 0.77
C PRO A 53 0.36 12.99 0.94
N ALA A 54 -0.54 12.37 0.17
CA ALA A 54 -1.98 12.61 0.30
C ALA A 54 -2.49 12.25 1.71
N VAL A 55 -3.29 13.13 2.30
CA VAL A 55 -3.81 12.97 3.68
C VAL A 55 -4.54 11.65 3.85
N ARG A 56 -5.36 11.23 2.87
CA ARG A 56 -6.07 9.94 2.89
C ARG A 56 -5.14 8.73 2.99
N CYS A 57 -3.95 8.79 2.37
CA CYS A 57 -2.95 7.73 2.48
C CYS A 57 -2.30 7.72 3.86
N GLN A 58 -1.92 8.90 4.38
CA GLN A 58 -1.34 9.05 5.71
C GLN A 58 -2.29 8.54 6.79
N GLN A 59 -3.56 8.95 6.75
CA GLN A 59 -4.58 8.51 7.69
C GLN A 59 -4.86 7.01 7.61
N THR A 60 -4.77 6.42 6.40
CA THR A 60 -4.95 4.98 6.21
C THR A 60 -3.90 4.17 6.95
N ILE A 61 -2.64 4.58 6.88
CA ILE A 61 -1.53 3.77 7.41
C ILE A 61 -1.10 4.20 8.82
N TRP A 62 -1.57 5.34 9.30
CA TRP A 62 -1.18 5.86 10.61
C TRP A 62 -1.45 4.90 11.78
N PRO A 63 -2.61 4.21 11.90
CA PRO A 63 -2.83 3.25 12.98
C PRO A 63 -1.83 2.09 12.97
N THR A 64 -1.45 1.60 11.78
CA THR A 64 -0.42 0.57 11.60
C THR A 64 0.95 1.09 12.07
N ALA A 65 1.34 2.29 11.63
CA ALA A 65 2.60 2.93 12.00
C ALA A 65 2.71 3.14 13.51
N HIS A 66 1.63 3.61 14.14
CA HIS A 66 1.58 3.82 15.58
C HIS A 66 1.70 2.49 16.36
N GLN A 67 0.98 1.46 15.94
CA GLN A 67 0.99 0.13 16.57
C GLN A 67 2.38 -0.52 16.49
N SER A 68 3.04 -0.44 15.34
CA SER A 68 4.37 -1.03 15.11
C SER A 68 5.54 -0.13 15.53
N GLN A 69 5.27 1.09 15.98
CA GLN A 69 6.28 2.09 16.34
C GLN A 69 7.25 2.42 15.20
N ILE A 70 6.78 2.35 13.96
CA ILE A 70 7.53 2.68 12.75
C ILE A 70 7.13 4.08 12.27
N GLN A 71 8.11 4.92 11.96
CA GLN A 71 7.87 6.23 11.38
C GLN A 71 7.44 6.12 9.92
N ILE A 72 6.44 6.92 9.52
CA ILE A 72 6.00 7.00 8.13
C ILE A 72 6.97 7.87 7.33
N GLU A 73 7.52 7.34 6.26
CA GLU A 73 8.33 8.05 5.28
C GLU A 73 7.47 8.49 4.09
N MET A 74 7.33 9.82 3.90
CA MET A 74 6.59 10.37 2.76
C MET A 74 7.41 10.25 1.48
N SER A 75 6.77 9.81 0.40
CA SER A 75 7.41 9.68 -0.92
C SER A 75 6.48 10.16 -2.02
N ASN A 76 6.93 11.16 -2.78
CA ASN A 76 6.23 11.62 -3.99
C ASN A 76 6.14 10.53 -5.07
N SER A 77 7.04 9.54 -5.02
CA SER A 77 6.99 8.37 -5.92
C SER A 77 5.74 7.51 -5.74
N LEU A 78 4.97 7.71 -4.66
CA LEU A 78 3.72 6.99 -4.38
C LEU A 78 2.47 7.83 -4.65
N SER A 79 2.62 9.05 -5.18
CA SER A 79 1.51 9.94 -5.53
C SER A 79 0.74 9.45 -6.76
N GLU A 80 -0.52 9.87 -6.93
CA GLU A 80 -1.30 9.60 -8.16
C GLU A 80 -0.49 9.97 -9.41
N GLY A 81 -0.53 9.13 -10.43
CA GLY A 81 0.20 9.32 -11.68
C GLY A 81 1.69 8.95 -11.64
N SER A 82 2.28 8.61 -10.48
CA SER A 82 3.70 8.31 -10.32
C SER A 82 4.06 6.84 -10.53
N THR A 83 3.45 6.17 -11.49
CA THR A 83 3.52 4.72 -11.66
C THR A 83 4.93 4.18 -11.88
N SER A 84 5.71 4.79 -12.79
CA SER A 84 7.07 4.33 -13.05
C SER A 84 7.99 4.51 -11.83
N GLN A 85 7.87 5.63 -11.14
CA GLN A 85 8.61 5.92 -9.92
C GLN A 85 8.26 4.96 -8.78
N THR A 86 6.99 4.54 -8.69
CA THR A 86 6.55 3.53 -7.72
C THR A 86 7.17 2.17 -8.01
N ILE A 87 7.17 1.74 -9.28
CA ILE A 87 7.79 0.48 -9.70
C ILE A 87 9.28 0.47 -9.32
N ASP A 88 10.00 1.52 -9.69
CA ASP A 88 11.42 1.67 -9.39
C ASP A 88 11.70 1.65 -7.87
N LEU A 89 10.86 2.33 -7.07
CA LEU A 89 10.98 2.35 -5.61
C LEU A 89 10.80 0.97 -5.00
N VAL A 90 9.74 0.25 -5.39
CA VAL A 90 9.44 -1.10 -4.88
C VAL A 90 10.54 -2.08 -5.26
N GLU A 91 11.00 -2.08 -6.52
CA GLU A 91 12.06 -2.96 -7.00
C GLU A 91 13.41 -2.67 -6.31
N LYS A 92 13.77 -1.40 -6.16
CA LYS A 92 15.00 -1.00 -5.47
C LYS A 92 15.00 -1.47 -4.02
N LEU A 93 13.91 -1.27 -3.30
CA LEU A 93 13.80 -1.68 -1.90
C LEU A 93 13.76 -3.20 -1.75
N ALA A 94 13.09 -3.91 -2.66
CA ALA A 94 13.12 -5.36 -2.69
C ALA A 94 14.54 -5.93 -2.80
N GLN A 95 15.43 -5.25 -3.52
CA GLN A 95 16.83 -5.66 -3.68
C GLN A 95 17.74 -5.27 -2.50
N THR A 96 17.37 -4.27 -1.73
CA THR A 96 18.22 -3.70 -0.66
C THR A 96 17.90 -4.21 0.74
N VAL A 97 16.70 -4.75 0.96
CA VAL A 97 16.28 -5.25 2.28
C VAL A 97 16.84 -6.67 2.51
N ILE A 98 17.70 -6.81 3.51
CA ILE A 98 18.33 -8.08 3.93
C ILE A 98 17.68 -8.58 5.24
N SER A 99 16.40 -8.33 5.44
CA SER A 99 15.71 -8.76 6.67
C SER A 99 14.44 -9.53 6.36
N ASP A 100 13.98 -10.35 7.30
CA ASP A 100 12.68 -11.02 7.21
C ASP A 100 11.50 -10.07 7.45
N ALA A 101 11.76 -8.88 8.00
CA ALA A 101 10.78 -7.84 8.21
C ALA A 101 10.31 -7.23 6.88
N SER A 102 9.05 -6.82 6.83
CA SER A 102 8.34 -6.47 5.60
C SER A 102 8.15 -4.96 5.46
N PRO A 103 8.51 -4.35 4.32
CA PRO A 103 8.15 -2.97 4.02
C PRO A 103 6.67 -2.87 3.59
N ILE A 104 6.05 -1.74 3.96
CA ILE A 104 4.69 -1.38 3.54
C ILE A 104 4.76 -0.11 2.68
N PHE A 105 3.98 -0.09 1.58
CA PHE A 105 3.79 1.06 0.71
C PHE A 105 2.31 1.42 0.65
N CYS A 106 1.94 2.65 1.01
CA CYS A 106 0.57 3.14 0.91
C CYS A 106 0.43 4.12 -0.26
N SER A 107 -0.46 3.82 -1.20
CA SER A 107 -0.63 4.57 -2.44
C SER A 107 -2.07 4.56 -2.96
N HIS A 108 -2.26 4.86 -4.24
CA HIS A 108 -3.53 5.08 -4.93
C HIS A 108 -3.87 3.94 -5.90
N GLY A 109 -5.14 3.84 -6.28
CA GLY A 109 -5.65 2.74 -7.09
C GLY A 109 -5.05 2.67 -8.49
N ASP A 110 -4.83 3.81 -9.16
CA ASP A 110 -4.21 3.90 -10.48
C ASP A 110 -2.75 3.39 -10.44
N VAL A 111 -2.00 3.83 -9.46
CA VAL A 111 -0.59 3.44 -9.24
C VAL A 111 -0.48 1.94 -8.95
N ILE A 112 -1.31 1.43 -8.03
CA ILE A 112 -1.27 0.03 -7.63
C ILE A 112 -1.70 -0.89 -8.77
N SER A 113 -2.76 -0.55 -9.51
CA SER A 113 -3.22 -1.36 -10.64
C SER A 113 -2.15 -1.49 -11.72
N GLU A 114 -1.43 -0.42 -12.01
CA GLU A 114 -0.36 -0.43 -13.00
C GLU A 114 0.89 -1.15 -12.49
N LEU A 115 1.24 -1.02 -11.21
CA LEU A 115 2.30 -1.79 -10.57
C LEU A 115 2.02 -3.30 -10.70
N ILE A 116 0.84 -3.76 -10.32
CA ILE A 116 0.46 -5.18 -10.39
C ILE A 116 0.43 -5.66 -11.83
N ARG A 117 -0.07 -4.84 -12.77
CA ARG A 117 -0.03 -5.16 -14.21
C ARG A 117 1.41 -5.34 -14.70
N SER A 118 2.30 -4.42 -14.37
CA SER A 118 3.71 -4.47 -14.75
C SER A 118 4.41 -5.71 -14.19
N LEU A 119 4.21 -6.00 -12.90
CA LEU A 119 4.79 -7.18 -12.27
C LEU A 119 4.26 -8.48 -12.88
N THR A 120 2.97 -8.55 -13.20
CA THR A 120 2.36 -9.72 -13.88
C THR A 120 2.96 -9.94 -15.26
N LEU A 121 3.17 -8.87 -16.05
CA LEU A 121 3.83 -8.95 -17.36
C LEU A 121 5.29 -9.42 -17.27
N ARG A 122 5.95 -9.20 -16.14
CA ARG A 122 7.32 -9.66 -15.86
C ARG A 122 7.38 -11.06 -15.24
N GLY A 123 6.24 -11.73 -15.09
CA GLY A 123 6.17 -13.13 -14.65
C GLY A 123 5.66 -13.36 -13.23
N MET A 124 5.25 -12.30 -12.50
CA MET A 124 4.63 -12.50 -11.19
C MET A 124 3.33 -13.30 -11.32
N SER A 125 3.20 -14.39 -10.57
CA SER A 125 1.96 -15.15 -10.47
C SER A 125 0.97 -14.48 -9.51
N SER A 126 -0.32 -14.57 -9.79
CA SER A 126 -1.38 -14.11 -8.89
C SER A 126 -2.44 -15.19 -8.77
N PRO A 127 -2.29 -16.13 -7.80
CA PRO A 127 -3.12 -17.34 -7.72
C PRO A 127 -4.52 -17.08 -7.17
N ASN A 128 -4.77 -15.96 -6.52
CA ASN A 128 -6.09 -15.61 -6.01
C ASN A 128 -6.77 -14.49 -6.82
N ARG A 129 -7.99 -14.12 -6.42
CA ARG A 129 -8.75 -13.01 -7.01
C ARG A 129 -7.91 -11.74 -7.08
N LYS A 130 -7.97 -11.04 -8.20
CA LYS A 130 -7.39 -9.71 -8.37
C LYS A 130 -8.42 -8.63 -8.02
N GLY A 131 -7.98 -7.53 -7.42
CA GLY A 131 -8.80 -6.39 -7.10
C GLY A 131 -7.97 -5.20 -6.65
N PHE A 132 -8.64 -4.05 -6.56
CA PHE A 132 -8.04 -2.78 -6.17
C PHE A 132 -9.04 -1.96 -5.33
N ALA A 133 -9.77 -2.59 -4.40
CA ALA A 133 -10.72 -1.89 -3.53
C ALA A 133 -9.98 -0.92 -2.59
N LYS A 134 -10.65 0.18 -2.22
CA LYS A 134 -10.14 1.09 -1.19
C LYS A 134 -9.95 0.33 0.13
N GLY A 135 -8.82 0.51 0.78
CA GLY A 135 -8.46 -0.23 2.00
C GLY A 135 -8.00 -1.67 1.78
N SER A 136 -7.78 -2.09 0.54
CA SER A 136 -7.23 -3.42 0.22
C SER A 136 -5.71 -3.46 0.33
N VAL A 137 -5.19 -4.68 0.45
CA VAL A 137 -3.76 -4.97 0.56
C VAL A 137 -3.34 -5.97 -0.51
N TRP A 138 -2.24 -5.70 -1.18
CA TRP A 138 -1.50 -6.69 -1.95
C TRP A 138 -0.29 -7.15 -1.15
N GLU A 139 -0.17 -8.46 -0.95
CA GLU A 139 1.02 -9.12 -0.40
C GLU A 139 1.86 -9.65 -1.56
N LEU A 140 3.05 -9.10 -1.74
CA LEU A 140 4.00 -9.52 -2.77
C LEU A 140 5.10 -10.37 -2.14
N VAL A 141 5.37 -11.53 -2.72
CA VAL A 141 6.45 -12.43 -2.26
C VAL A 141 7.68 -12.22 -3.12
N PHE A 142 8.74 -11.72 -2.48
CA PHE A 142 10.05 -11.54 -3.09
C PHE A 142 10.95 -12.72 -2.75
N LEU A 143 11.43 -13.39 -3.79
CA LEU A 143 12.30 -14.56 -3.69
C LEU A 143 13.31 -14.56 -4.84
N ASN A 144 14.56 -14.94 -4.55
CA ASN A 144 15.63 -15.07 -5.54
C ASN A 144 15.82 -13.83 -6.46
N GLY A 145 15.68 -12.63 -5.91
CA GLY A 145 15.90 -11.37 -6.65
C GLY A 145 14.70 -10.87 -7.46
N VAL A 146 13.55 -11.54 -7.41
CA VAL A 146 12.34 -11.17 -8.15
C VAL A 146 11.08 -11.24 -7.29
N ILE A 147 10.04 -10.50 -7.69
CA ILE A 147 8.69 -10.66 -7.11
C ILE A 147 8.02 -11.83 -7.83
N GLU A 148 7.94 -12.97 -7.15
CA GLU A 148 7.50 -14.24 -7.70
C GLU A 148 5.98 -14.37 -7.72
N SER A 149 5.31 -13.93 -6.65
CA SER A 149 3.85 -14.03 -6.52
C SER A 149 3.24 -12.86 -5.78
N GLY A 150 1.97 -12.59 -6.06
CA GLY A 150 1.18 -11.55 -5.41
C GLY A 150 -0.19 -12.06 -5.00
N PHE A 151 -0.61 -11.79 -3.78
CA PHE A 151 -1.90 -12.18 -3.21
C PHE A 151 -2.71 -10.93 -2.86
N TYR A 152 -3.92 -10.86 -3.37
CA TYR A 152 -4.86 -9.79 -3.09
C TYR A 152 -5.70 -10.11 -1.86
N HIS A 153 -5.76 -9.16 -0.93
CA HIS A 153 -6.62 -9.17 0.26
C HIS A 153 -7.59 -7.99 0.17
N ASP A 154 -8.88 -8.28 0.14
CA ASP A 154 -9.93 -7.27 0.05
C ASP A 154 -10.00 -6.41 1.32
N SER A 155 -10.70 -5.27 1.26
CA SER A 155 -10.91 -4.34 2.37
C SER A 155 -11.66 -4.93 3.58
N HIS A 156 -12.25 -6.11 3.43
CA HIS A 156 -12.84 -6.92 4.50
C HIS A 156 -11.78 -7.89 5.06
N LEU A 157 -10.68 -7.33 5.54
CA LEU A 157 -9.58 -8.09 6.14
C LEU A 157 -10.05 -8.82 7.41
N HIS A 158 -9.87 -10.12 7.46
CA HIS A 158 -10.23 -10.98 8.61
C HIS A 158 -8.98 -11.47 9.34
#